data_fe045abb878e4e149167504f90c0f09c
#
_entry.id   fe045abb878e4e149167504f90c0f09c
#
_cell.length_a   1.000
_cell.length_b   1.000
_cell.length_c   1.000
_cell.angle_alpha   90.00
_cell.angle_beta   90.00
_cell.angle_gamma   90.00
#
_symmetry.space_group_name_H-M   'P 1'
#
loop_
_entity.id
_entity.type
_entity.pdbx_description
1 polymer ?
#
loop_
_entity_poly.entity_id
_entity_poly.type
_entity_poly.pdbx_seq_one_letter_code
_entity_poly.pdbx_strand_id
1 'polypeptide(L)'
;MYPRIVLLIFLGGLSLSAKSQQWENTPQISGNFQANANFFIRDSLIGAANTPQYDRQLYGAEGWLNLNYSNWGFDFGLRLDVFNNSNLLNPTDSYSGEGIGNWFVRKRIGDLELAGGYIYDQIGSGIIFRAFEERPLLIDNALRGFKLKYFFNDNLSVKAFTGRQKQLFDTYDSVIKGINFEAFLEPDPRSGLTLAPGLGIVNRTLDDGSMNALVASINTYTPEQAFVPNYNTYAFTFYNTLTTGGFTWYLETAFKTEDAINDPFAELIIGGDTTTTDRFINQPGSVLYTSLAYASRGLGITLEAKRTENFTFRTRPQVQLNRGLVNFLPPMARVNTYRLLARYNAATQELGEMALQADMSYAPKRNLRFNLNISNIWNLENELLYRELFTEASFKPNKTTSVKAGVQFQQYNQRIYEFKPGADLLEGWTPYLDVLMEIGNRRALRLEAQYKIVGENEANGLKQDYGDWAFVLAEYSVAPDWTFSISDMYNLTPGENSPIDASGRRRGLHYPRLDVSYTRGTNRFDLSYVKQVEGVVCTGGICRLEPAFSGFRFTVNSSF
;
A
#
# COMPACT_ATOMS: atom_id res chain seq x y z
N MET A 1 13.21 16.40 33.69
CA MET A 1 14.24 15.68 34.41
C MET A 1 13.76 14.24 34.55
N TYR A 2 14.42 13.33 33.83
CA TYR A 2 14.20 11.87 33.70
C TYR A 2 12.92 11.36 33.02
N PRO A 3 13.05 10.53 31.97
CA PRO A 3 13.33 9.11 32.07
C PRO A 3 14.37 8.60 31.02
N ARG A 4 15.53 8.24 31.47
CA ARG A 4 16.60 7.63 30.66
C ARG A 4 16.99 6.21 31.10
N ILE A 5 16.10 5.38 31.63
CA ILE A 5 16.45 4.04 32.10
C ILE A 5 15.27 3.06 31.88
N VAL A 6 14.89 2.74 30.68
CA VAL A 6 14.04 1.56 30.41
C VAL A 6 14.50 0.72 29.19
N LEU A 7 15.39 1.26 28.36
CA LEU A 7 15.77 0.57 27.11
C LEU A 7 16.91 -0.45 27.22
N LEU A 8 17.54 -0.62 28.37
CA LEU A 8 18.75 -1.45 28.54
C LEU A 8 18.55 -2.79 29.27
N ILE A 9 17.35 -3.13 29.72
CA ILE A 9 17.11 -4.37 30.51
C ILE A 9 16.52 -5.54 29.68
N PHE A 10 16.12 -5.34 28.41
CA PHE A 10 15.46 -6.38 27.61
C PHE A 10 16.39 -7.16 26.66
N LEU A 11 17.67 -6.88 26.58
CA LEU A 11 18.60 -7.57 25.66
C LEU A 11 19.36 -8.77 26.25
N GLY A 12 19.09 -9.14 27.48
CA GLY A 12 19.87 -10.15 28.17
C GLY A 12 19.11 -11.34 28.72
N GLY A 13 18.30 -12.06 27.97
CA GLY A 13 17.76 -13.29 28.55
C GLY A 13 16.57 -13.96 27.87
N LEU A 14 16.62 -14.26 26.60
CA LEU A 14 15.63 -15.16 25.97
C LEU A 14 16.30 -16.14 25.00
N SER A 15 17.09 -17.05 25.51
CA SER A 15 17.40 -18.31 24.85
C SER A 15 16.57 -19.43 25.52
N LEU A 16 15.28 -19.49 25.23
CA LEU A 16 14.43 -20.64 25.57
C LEU A 16 14.28 -21.51 24.32
N SER A 17 14.93 -22.67 24.35
CA SER A 17 14.80 -23.73 23.35
C SER A 17 13.38 -24.31 23.40
N ALA A 18 12.57 -24.02 22.38
CA ALA A 18 11.26 -24.64 22.25
C ALA A 18 11.39 -26.09 21.78
N LYS A 19 11.10 -27.04 22.65
CA LYS A 19 10.81 -28.43 22.28
C LYS A 19 9.33 -28.55 21.94
N SER A 20 9.02 -28.86 20.70
CA SER A 20 7.65 -29.15 20.28
C SER A 20 7.20 -30.50 20.81
N GLN A 21 6.16 -30.54 21.63
CA GLN A 21 5.35 -31.73 21.89
C GLN A 21 3.87 -31.33 22.01
N GLN A 22 3.02 -32.07 21.29
CA GLN A 22 1.56 -31.93 21.26
C GLN A 22 0.96 -32.10 22.66
N TRP A 23 0.32 -31.04 23.19
CA TRP A 23 -0.69 -31.10 24.24
C TRP A 23 -1.72 -30.01 23.99
N GLU A 24 -2.99 -30.37 23.86
CA GLU A 24 -4.12 -29.44 23.55
C GLU A 24 -4.35 -28.33 24.59
N ASN A 25 -3.56 -28.25 25.66
CA ASN A 25 -3.69 -27.28 26.75
C ASN A 25 -2.36 -26.67 27.24
N THR A 26 -1.29 -26.74 26.46
CA THR A 26 -0.06 -26.02 26.82
C THR A 26 -0.13 -24.57 26.40
N PRO A 27 0.16 -23.62 27.30
CA PRO A 27 0.25 -22.23 26.96
C PRO A 27 1.32 -22.01 25.87
N GLN A 28 0.93 -21.36 24.78
CA GLN A 28 1.86 -20.98 23.71
C GLN A 28 2.09 -19.48 23.78
N ILE A 29 3.35 -19.08 23.87
CA ILE A 29 3.76 -17.68 23.80
C ILE A 29 4.61 -17.53 22.54
N SER A 30 4.31 -16.55 21.74
CA SER A 30 5.11 -16.14 20.60
C SER A 30 5.12 -14.62 20.49
N GLY A 31 6.12 -14.10 19.81
CA GLY A 31 6.19 -12.66 19.62
C GLY A 31 7.08 -12.27 18.44
N ASN A 32 6.95 -11.03 18.04
CA ASN A 32 7.89 -10.42 17.12
C ASN A 32 8.17 -8.97 17.52
N PHE A 33 9.38 -8.55 17.22
CA PHE A 33 9.84 -7.17 17.40
C PHE A 33 10.32 -6.64 16.06
N GLN A 34 9.81 -5.48 15.67
CA GLN A 34 10.29 -4.72 14.55
C GLN A 34 10.67 -3.31 15.02
N ALA A 35 11.81 -2.82 14.58
CA ALA A 35 12.21 -1.44 14.83
C ALA A 35 12.90 -0.86 13.60
N ASN A 36 12.66 0.43 13.34
CA ASN A 36 13.34 1.23 12.34
C ASN A 36 13.94 2.45 13.03
N ALA A 37 15.16 2.82 12.64
CA ALA A 37 15.79 4.06 13.08
C ALA A 37 16.42 4.76 11.88
N ASN A 38 16.18 6.06 11.76
CA ASN A 38 16.74 6.92 10.73
C ASN A 38 17.65 7.94 11.37
N PHE A 39 18.85 8.14 10.79
CA PHE A 39 19.79 9.19 11.14
C PHE A 39 19.92 10.11 9.94
N PHE A 40 19.41 11.33 10.06
CA PHE A 40 19.28 12.28 8.98
C PHE A 40 20.56 13.10 8.77
N ILE A 41 21.01 13.17 7.52
CA ILE A 41 22.15 13.98 7.10
C ILE A 41 21.61 15.04 6.13
N ARG A 42 21.72 16.30 6.50
CA ARG A 42 21.23 17.40 5.66
C ARG A 42 21.94 17.41 4.30
N ASP A 43 21.14 17.43 3.24
CA ASP A 43 21.60 17.59 1.86
C ASP A 43 20.60 18.43 1.07
N SER A 44 20.82 19.74 1.07
CA SER A 44 19.92 20.69 0.40
C SER A 44 19.93 20.58 -1.12
N LEU A 45 20.95 19.95 -1.72
CA LEU A 45 21.03 19.78 -3.17
C LEU A 45 19.95 18.80 -3.69
N ILE A 46 19.61 17.80 -2.89
CA ILE A 46 18.57 16.83 -3.24
C ILE A 46 17.21 17.17 -2.62
N GLY A 47 17.08 18.27 -1.88
CA GLY A 47 15.87 18.62 -1.14
C GLY A 47 15.75 18.00 0.25
N ALA A 48 16.76 17.27 0.74
CA ALA A 48 16.79 16.68 2.09
C ALA A 48 17.18 17.73 3.14
N ALA A 49 16.29 18.68 3.39
CA ALA A 49 16.46 19.83 4.28
C ALA A 49 15.10 20.45 4.64
N ASN A 50 15.10 21.41 5.53
CA ASN A 50 13.94 22.24 5.91
C ASN A 50 12.77 21.43 6.53
N THR A 51 13.08 20.30 7.15
CA THR A 51 12.14 19.55 8.00
C THR A 51 12.73 19.40 9.40
N PRO A 52 11.92 19.18 10.45
CA PRO A 52 12.42 19.04 11.81
C PRO A 52 13.54 18.00 11.96
N GLN A 53 13.48 16.91 11.19
CA GLN A 53 14.45 15.81 11.22
C GLN A 53 15.84 16.28 10.77
N TYR A 54 15.94 17.07 9.67
CA TYR A 54 17.21 17.56 9.15
C TYR A 54 17.75 18.76 9.89
N ASP A 55 16.88 19.63 10.41
CA ASP A 55 17.28 20.91 10.95
C ASP A 55 17.58 20.88 12.45
N ARG A 56 16.90 20.00 13.22
CA ARG A 56 16.95 20.05 14.69
C ARG A 56 17.05 18.69 15.38
N GLN A 57 16.38 17.64 14.86
CA GLN A 57 16.26 16.36 15.55
C GLN A 57 17.37 15.38 15.20
N LEU A 58 17.77 15.32 13.92
CA LEU A 58 18.84 14.50 13.34
C LEU A 58 18.60 12.99 13.43
N TYR A 59 17.53 12.52 14.08
CA TYR A 59 17.14 11.12 14.14
C TYR A 59 15.63 10.96 14.29
N GLY A 60 15.13 9.81 13.87
CA GLY A 60 13.77 9.35 14.10
C GLY A 60 13.76 7.83 14.25
N ALA A 61 12.83 7.30 15.03
CA ALA A 61 12.73 5.86 15.24
C ALA A 61 11.29 5.43 15.50
N GLU A 62 10.98 4.20 15.07
CA GLU A 62 9.73 3.52 15.34
C GLU A 62 9.99 2.09 15.83
N GLY A 63 9.12 1.59 16.70
CA GLY A 63 9.21 0.23 17.21
C GLY A 63 7.84 -0.39 17.47
N TRP A 64 7.72 -1.68 17.15
CA TRP A 64 6.51 -2.49 17.37
C TRP A 64 6.89 -3.81 18.02
N LEU A 65 6.37 -4.07 19.22
CA LEU A 65 6.52 -5.34 19.93
C LEU A 65 5.17 -6.03 19.97
N ASN A 66 5.03 -7.14 19.23
CA ASN A 66 3.84 -7.98 19.25
C ASN A 66 4.08 -9.19 20.16
N LEU A 67 3.10 -9.46 21.02
CA LEU A 67 3.05 -10.61 21.91
C LEU A 67 1.74 -11.35 21.69
N ASN A 68 1.81 -12.66 21.48
CA ASN A 68 0.65 -13.52 21.33
C ASN A 68 0.70 -14.60 22.42
N TYR A 69 -0.48 -14.89 22.98
CA TYR A 69 -0.66 -15.92 23.98
C TYR A 69 -1.90 -16.73 23.66
N SER A 70 -1.76 -18.05 23.51
CA SER A 70 -2.87 -18.97 23.25
C SER A 70 -2.98 -19.97 24.38
N ASN A 71 -4.16 -20.07 25.00
CA ASN A 71 -4.46 -21.03 26.06
C ASN A 71 -5.99 -21.18 26.25
N TRP A 72 -6.44 -22.36 26.71
CA TRP A 72 -7.87 -22.68 26.97
C TRP A 72 -8.80 -22.40 25.77
N GLY A 73 -8.28 -22.50 24.55
CA GLY A 73 -9.03 -22.17 23.34
C GLY A 73 -9.28 -20.66 23.14
N PHE A 74 -8.58 -19.81 23.88
CA PHE A 74 -8.49 -18.37 23.63
C PHE A 74 -7.16 -18.01 22.96
N ASP A 75 -7.22 -17.04 22.07
CA ASP A 75 -6.06 -16.34 21.54
C ASP A 75 -6.08 -14.89 22.01
N PHE A 76 -5.00 -14.46 22.61
CA PHE A 76 -4.78 -13.09 23.05
C PHE A 76 -3.61 -12.49 22.28
N GLY A 77 -3.76 -11.25 21.84
CA GLY A 77 -2.68 -10.49 21.25
C GLY A 77 -2.56 -9.12 21.91
N LEU A 78 -1.30 -8.68 22.05
CA LEU A 78 -0.96 -7.34 22.53
C LEU A 78 0.18 -6.80 21.69
N ARG A 79 0.07 -5.54 21.23
CA ARG A 79 1.15 -4.84 20.58
C ARG A 79 1.45 -3.53 21.29
N LEU A 80 2.72 -3.29 21.54
CA LEU A 80 3.22 -2.02 22.03
C LEU A 80 3.91 -1.29 20.87
N ASP A 81 3.52 -0.05 20.64
CA ASP A 81 4.06 0.81 19.60
C ASP A 81 4.80 2.01 20.24
N VAL A 82 5.95 2.37 19.69
CA VAL A 82 6.75 3.52 20.12
C VAL A 82 7.17 4.30 18.87
N PHE A 83 6.94 5.59 18.89
CA PHE A 83 7.39 6.54 17.86
C PHE A 83 8.22 7.64 18.53
N ASN A 84 9.35 7.96 17.96
CA ASN A 84 10.21 9.04 18.44
C ASN A 84 10.72 9.84 17.24
N ASN A 85 10.32 11.11 17.11
CA ASN A 85 10.63 11.96 15.97
C ASN A 85 10.32 11.30 14.61
N SER A 86 9.29 10.49 14.56
CA SER A 86 8.90 9.74 13.35
C SER A 86 8.27 10.65 12.31
N ASN A 87 8.61 10.46 11.05
CA ASN A 87 7.99 11.13 9.91
C ASN A 87 6.96 10.25 9.18
N LEU A 88 6.61 9.08 9.73
CA LEU A 88 5.64 8.18 9.09
C LEU A 88 4.22 8.76 9.05
N LEU A 89 3.82 9.53 10.06
CA LEU A 89 2.48 10.14 10.10
C LEU A 89 2.32 11.28 9.09
N ASN A 90 3.32 12.11 9.00
CA ASN A 90 3.45 13.19 8.01
C ASN A 90 4.93 13.28 7.61
N PRO A 91 5.28 13.03 6.34
CA PRO A 91 6.66 13.00 5.87
C PRO A 91 7.45 14.30 6.10
N THR A 92 6.77 15.44 6.20
CA THR A 92 7.39 16.77 6.40
C THR A 92 7.36 17.25 7.85
N ASP A 93 6.79 16.46 8.76
CA ASP A 93 6.60 16.80 10.17
C ASP A 93 7.19 15.71 11.08
N SER A 94 7.08 15.88 12.37
CA SER A 94 7.65 15.00 13.40
C SER A 94 6.58 14.60 14.41
N TYR A 95 6.51 13.30 14.70
CA TYR A 95 5.59 12.74 15.66
C TYR A 95 6.33 11.90 16.69
N SER A 96 5.97 12.06 17.97
CA SER A 96 6.43 11.20 19.06
C SER A 96 5.24 10.75 19.90
N GLY A 97 5.21 9.47 20.24
CA GLY A 97 4.15 8.88 21.05
C GLY A 97 4.45 7.41 21.34
N GLU A 98 3.86 6.89 22.41
CA GLU A 98 3.98 5.51 22.81
C GLU A 98 2.66 4.99 23.39
N GLY A 99 2.40 3.69 23.27
CA GLY A 99 1.19 3.11 23.83
C GLY A 99 0.86 1.71 23.31
N ILE A 100 -0.35 1.28 23.63
CA ILE A 100 -0.91 0.02 23.13
C ILE A 100 -1.37 0.26 21.69
N GLY A 101 -0.61 -0.27 20.73
CA GLY A 101 -0.92 -0.16 19.30
C GLY A 101 -2.02 -1.12 18.86
N ASN A 102 -2.12 -2.28 19.50
CA ASN A 102 -3.15 -3.28 19.18
C ASN A 102 -3.37 -4.20 20.38
N TRP A 103 -4.59 -4.69 20.56
CA TRP A 103 -4.91 -5.82 21.42
C TRP A 103 -6.14 -6.53 20.88
N PHE A 104 -6.21 -7.83 21.06
CA PHE A 104 -7.39 -8.63 20.73
C PHE A 104 -7.54 -9.84 21.63
N VAL A 105 -8.77 -10.32 21.73
CA VAL A 105 -9.15 -11.60 22.32
C VAL A 105 -10.04 -12.32 21.34
N ARG A 106 -9.74 -13.59 21.04
CA ARG A 106 -10.54 -14.44 20.13
C ARG A 106 -10.85 -15.75 20.83
N LYS A 107 -12.03 -16.29 20.52
CA LYS A 107 -12.44 -17.63 20.93
C LYS A 107 -13.38 -18.25 19.92
N ARG A 108 -13.18 -19.55 19.66
CA ARG A 108 -14.14 -20.36 18.93
C ARG A 108 -14.88 -21.29 19.90
N ILE A 109 -16.22 -21.33 19.81
CA ILE A 109 -17.10 -22.17 20.62
C ILE A 109 -18.02 -22.92 19.65
N GLY A 110 -17.67 -24.18 19.32
CA GLY A 110 -18.37 -24.92 18.26
C GLY A 110 -18.33 -24.18 16.94
N ASP A 111 -19.50 -23.80 16.41
CA ASP A 111 -19.65 -23.11 15.14
C ASP A 111 -19.65 -21.59 15.26
N LEU A 112 -19.44 -21.06 16.47
CA LEU A 112 -19.40 -19.62 16.74
C LEU A 112 -17.97 -19.16 17.00
N GLU A 113 -17.49 -18.17 16.23
CA GLU A 113 -16.25 -17.44 16.48
C GLU A 113 -16.57 -16.04 17.01
N LEU A 114 -15.92 -15.66 18.10
CA LEU A 114 -16.03 -14.37 18.75
C LEU A 114 -14.67 -13.68 18.77
N ALA A 115 -14.64 -12.40 18.47
CA ALA A 115 -13.44 -11.58 18.62
C ALA A 115 -13.82 -10.21 19.20
N GLY A 116 -12.99 -9.74 20.14
CA GLY A 116 -13.06 -8.40 20.72
C GLY A 116 -11.72 -7.72 20.70
N GLY A 117 -11.70 -6.39 20.69
CA GLY A 117 -10.49 -5.59 20.57
C GLY A 117 -10.32 -5.00 19.17
N TYR A 118 -9.09 -4.97 18.66
CA TYR A 118 -8.83 -4.50 17.30
C TYR A 118 -9.05 -5.62 16.29
N ILE A 119 -9.90 -5.35 15.31
CA ILE A 119 -10.38 -6.30 14.30
C ILE A 119 -9.81 -5.89 12.95
N TYR A 120 -9.07 -6.81 12.31
CA TYR A 120 -8.69 -6.74 10.90
C TYR A 120 -9.57 -7.74 10.15
N ASP A 121 -10.31 -7.25 9.18
CA ASP A 121 -11.24 -8.05 8.38
C ASP A 121 -11.56 -7.36 7.05
N GLN A 122 -12.18 -8.09 6.12
CA GLN A 122 -12.68 -7.54 4.86
C GLN A 122 -13.94 -8.24 4.39
N ILE A 123 -14.70 -7.59 3.50
CA ILE A 123 -15.86 -8.15 2.79
C ILE A 123 -15.53 -8.17 1.30
N GLY A 124 -15.67 -9.34 0.65
CA GLY A 124 -15.31 -9.54 -0.75
C GLY A 124 -13.84 -9.20 -1.01
N SER A 125 -13.56 -8.43 -2.05
CA SER A 125 -12.21 -7.91 -2.34
C SER A 125 -11.81 -6.71 -1.46
N GLY A 126 -12.73 -6.22 -0.62
CA GLY A 126 -12.53 -5.05 0.25
C GLY A 126 -13.23 -3.78 -0.23
N ILE A 127 -13.95 -3.82 -1.34
CA ILE A 127 -14.57 -2.64 -1.99
C ILE A 127 -15.47 -1.86 -1.04
N ILE A 128 -16.26 -2.52 -0.19
CA ILE A 128 -17.09 -1.83 0.80
C ILE A 128 -16.48 -1.77 2.20
N PHE A 129 -15.56 -2.71 2.51
CA PHE A 129 -14.89 -2.77 3.82
C PHE A 129 -13.60 -3.57 3.77
N ARG A 130 -12.50 -2.94 4.20
CA ARG A 130 -11.24 -3.60 4.49
C ARG A 130 -10.50 -2.89 5.61
N ALA A 131 -10.34 -3.56 6.74
CA ALA A 131 -9.48 -3.14 7.82
C ALA A 131 -8.13 -3.85 7.70
N PHE A 132 -7.05 -3.09 7.52
CA PHE A 132 -5.69 -3.61 7.30
C PHE A 132 -4.64 -2.69 7.92
N GLU A 133 -3.41 -3.17 8.00
CA GLU A 133 -2.24 -2.43 8.43
C GLU A 133 -1.19 -2.38 7.31
N GLU A 134 -0.64 -1.19 7.06
CA GLU A 134 0.50 -0.96 6.19
C GLU A 134 1.49 -0.04 6.93
N ARG A 135 2.45 -0.65 7.64
CA ARG A 135 3.37 0.07 8.54
C ARG A 135 4.24 1.12 7.85
N PRO A 136 4.82 0.87 6.65
CA PRO A 136 5.61 1.90 5.96
C PRO A 136 4.85 3.19 5.65
N LEU A 137 3.52 3.12 5.52
CA LEU A 137 2.65 4.28 5.29
C LEU A 137 1.93 4.74 6.57
N LEU A 138 2.18 4.10 7.71
CA LEU A 138 1.47 4.25 8.99
C LEU A 138 -0.06 4.19 8.82
N ILE A 139 -0.52 3.31 7.92
CA ILE A 139 -1.94 2.97 7.80
C ILE A 139 -2.22 1.85 8.78
N ASP A 140 -3.18 2.07 9.67
CA ASP A 140 -3.72 1.06 10.57
C ASP A 140 -5.18 1.40 10.82
N ASN A 141 -6.07 0.84 9.99
CA ASN A 141 -7.49 1.13 9.98
C ASN A 141 -8.34 0.00 10.62
N ALA A 142 -7.75 -0.74 11.56
CA ALA A 142 -8.45 -1.71 12.38
C ALA A 142 -9.69 -1.11 13.07
N LEU A 143 -10.71 -1.91 13.29
CA LEU A 143 -11.87 -1.52 14.11
C LEU A 143 -11.66 -1.96 15.56
N ARG A 144 -11.65 -1.03 16.51
CA ARG A 144 -11.75 -1.34 17.94
C ARG A 144 -13.22 -1.61 18.27
N GLY A 145 -13.55 -2.90 18.44
CA GLY A 145 -14.93 -3.31 18.60
C GLY A 145 -15.11 -4.80 18.84
N PHE A 146 -16.18 -5.32 18.30
CA PHE A 146 -16.58 -6.71 18.44
C PHE A 146 -16.95 -7.32 17.09
N LYS A 147 -16.58 -8.60 16.89
CA LYS A 147 -16.93 -9.41 15.71
C LYS A 147 -17.45 -10.77 16.16
N LEU A 148 -18.45 -11.25 15.45
CA LEU A 148 -18.91 -12.64 15.50
C LEU A 148 -18.93 -13.22 14.09
N LYS A 149 -18.62 -14.53 13.98
CA LYS A 149 -18.84 -15.32 12.77
C LYS A 149 -19.49 -16.64 13.18
N TYR A 150 -20.59 -16.98 12.51
CA TYR A 150 -21.32 -18.21 12.73
C TYR A 150 -21.34 -19.07 11.47
N PHE A 151 -20.97 -20.35 11.61
CA PHE A 151 -20.97 -21.32 10.55
C PHE A 151 -22.25 -22.17 10.66
N PHE A 152 -23.19 -22.01 9.73
CA PHE A 152 -24.38 -22.84 9.68
C PHE A 152 -24.04 -24.28 9.29
N ASN A 153 -23.02 -24.43 8.44
CA ASN A 153 -22.36 -25.66 8.03
C ASN A 153 -21.01 -25.29 7.38
N ASP A 154 -20.28 -26.27 6.84
CA ASP A 154 -18.98 -26.05 6.19
C ASP A 154 -19.04 -25.13 4.96
N ASN A 155 -20.22 -24.96 4.38
CA ASN A 155 -20.43 -24.23 3.12
C ASN A 155 -21.16 -22.88 3.29
N LEU A 156 -21.71 -22.57 4.46
CA LEU A 156 -22.49 -21.36 4.68
C LEU A 156 -22.10 -20.69 6.01
N SER A 157 -21.73 -19.43 5.94
CA SER A 157 -21.40 -18.64 7.11
C SER A 157 -21.98 -17.23 7.06
N VAL A 158 -22.17 -16.65 8.24
CA VAL A 158 -22.49 -15.24 8.42
C VAL A 158 -21.49 -14.60 9.38
N LYS A 159 -21.08 -13.41 9.06
CA LYS A 159 -20.18 -12.58 9.86
C LYS A 159 -20.82 -11.24 10.13
N ALA A 160 -20.73 -10.75 11.37
CA ALA A 160 -21.14 -9.41 11.73
C ALA A 160 -20.11 -8.75 12.63
N PHE A 161 -19.96 -7.43 12.51
CA PHE A 161 -19.02 -6.66 13.32
C PHE A 161 -19.52 -5.25 13.57
N THR A 162 -19.01 -4.65 14.62
CA THR A 162 -19.21 -3.23 14.94
C THR A 162 -17.99 -2.69 15.67
N GLY A 163 -17.65 -1.43 15.44
CA GLY A 163 -16.51 -0.80 16.10
C GLY A 163 -16.26 0.63 15.63
N ARG A 164 -15.27 1.25 16.24
CA ARG A 164 -14.71 2.55 15.87
C ARG A 164 -13.33 2.33 15.21
N GLN A 165 -13.08 3.01 14.12
CA GLN A 165 -11.82 2.85 13.43
C GLN A 165 -10.67 3.47 14.23
N LYS A 166 -9.54 2.79 14.24
CA LYS A 166 -8.32 3.21 14.91
C LYS A 166 -7.75 4.51 14.31
N GLN A 167 -7.24 5.36 15.19
CA GLN A 167 -6.46 6.55 14.89
C GLN A 167 -5.25 6.59 15.83
N LEU A 168 -4.11 6.06 15.39
CA LEU A 168 -2.91 5.88 16.20
C LEU A 168 -3.19 5.07 17.49
N PHE A 169 -3.17 5.71 18.65
CA PHE A 169 -3.46 5.08 19.96
C PHE A 169 -4.91 5.25 20.40
N ASP A 170 -5.71 5.99 19.65
CA ASP A 170 -7.12 6.25 19.91
C ASP A 170 -8.01 5.75 18.77
N THR A 171 -9.25 6.18 18.70
CA THR A 171 -10.20 5.89 17.64
C THR A 171 -10.92 7.15 17.19
N TYR A 172 -11.37 7.15 15.93
CA TYR A 172 -12.42 8.07 15.50
C TYR A 172 -13.71 7.79 16.27
N ASP A 173 -14.55 8.80 16.44
CA ASP A 173 -15.83 8.64 17.17
C ASP A 173 -16.95 8.04 16.32
N SER A 174 -16.85 8.14 15.00
CA SER A 174 -17.80 7.52 14.07
C SER A 174 -17.82 5.99 14.21
N VAL A 175 -19.01 5.39 14.08
CA VAL A 175 -19.22 3.96 14.27
C VAL A 175 -19.42 3.26 12.93
N ILE A 176 -18.67 2.19 12.72
CA ILE A 176 -18.78 1.31 11.54
C ILE A 176 -19.41 -0.01 11.98
N LYS A 177 -20.37 -0.49 11.21
CA LYS A 177 -21.07 -1.77 11.42
C LYS A 177 -21.13 -2.51 10.11
N GLY A 178 -20.99 -3.82 10.14
CA GLY A 178 -21.07 -4.63 8.94
C GLY A 178 -21.67 -6.01 9.18
N ILE A 179 -22.27 -6.54 8.12
CA ILE A 179 -22.73 -7.93 8.04
C ILE A 179 -22.33 -8.50 6.68
N ASN A 180 -21.90 -9.75 6.66
CA ASN A 180 -21.50 -10.46 5.44
C ASN A 180 -21.99 -11.91 5.48
N PHE A 181 -22.62 -12.35 4.39
CA PHE A 181 -23.02 -13.73 4.14
C PHE A 181 -22.09 -14.30 3.07
N GLU A 182 -21.58 -15.52 3.30
CA GLU A 182 -20.71 -16.22 2.38
C GLU A 182 -21.21 -17.66 2.21
N ALA A 183 -21.26 -18.13 0.96
CA ALA A 183 -21.58 -19.50 0.65
C ALA A 183 -20.51 -20.09 -0.28
N PHE A 184 -20.32 -21.41 -0.18
CA PHE A 184 -19.51 -22.21 -1.09
C PHE A 184 -20.38 -23.33 -1.67
N LEU A 185 -20.52 -23.38 -2.98
CA LEU A 185 -21.44 -24.27 -3.68
C LEU A 185 -20.67 -25.11 -4.68
N GLU A 186 -20.91 -26.40 -4.67
CA GLU A 186 -20.48 -27.38 -5.69
C GLU A 186 -21.72 -27.99 -6.35
N PRO A 187 -22.29 -27.32 -7.39
CA PRO A 187 -23.55 -27.77 -7.99
C PRO A 187 -23.52 -29.22 -8.54
N ASP A 188 -22.38 -29.61 -9.10
CA ASP A 188 -22.07 -30.98 -9.51
C ASP A 188 -20.58 -31.27 -9.25
N PRO A 189 -20.25 -32.08 -8.23
CA PRO A 189 -18.87 -32.45 -7.91
C PRO A 189 -18.10 -33.09 -9.09
N ARG A 190 -18.78 -33.65 -10.07
CA ARG A 190 -18.14 -34.28 -11.25
C ARG A 190 -17.70 -33.25 -12.29
N SER A 191 -18.35 -32.09 -12.33
CA SER A 191 -18.02 -31.03 -13.28
C SER A 191 -16.78 -30.22 -12.86
N GLY A 192 -16.38 -30.28 -11.58
CA GLY A 192 -15.36 -29.44 -11.00
C GLY A 192 -15.73 -27.94 -10.99
N LEU A 193 -17.04 -27.63 -11.13
CA LEU A 193 -17.57 -26.29 -11.04
C LEU A 193 -17.78 -25.93 -9.57
N THR A 194 -17.17 -24.83 -9.12
CA THR A 194 -17.41 -24.25 -7.80
C THR A 194 -17.88 -22.81 -7.92
N LEU A 195 -18.74 -22.38 -7.01
CA LEU A 195 -19.24 -21.02 -6.86
C LEU A 195 -19.06 -20.59 -5.41
N ALA A 196 -18.54 -19.38 -5.20
CA ALA A 196 -18.39 -18.79 -3.87
C ALA A 196 -19.07 -17.41 -3.82
N PRO A 197 -20.44 -17.36 -3.81
CA PRO A 197 -21.15 -16.09 -3.72
C PRO A 197 -21.11 -15.52 -2.32
N GLY A 198 -21.11 -14.17 -2.25
CA GLY A 198 -21.22 -13.42 -1.01
C GLY A 198 -22.03 -12.16 -1.16
N LEU A 199 -22.63 -11.73 -0.04
CA LEU A 199 -23.40 -10.50 0.09
C LEU A 199 -22.91 -9.74 1.31
N GLY A 200 -22.64 -8.45 1.18
CA GLY A 200 -22.16 -7.60 2.26
C GLY A 200 -22.92 -6.29 2.38
N ILE A 201 -23.07 -5.84 3.60
CA ILE A 201 -23.61 -4.52 3.92
C ILE A 201 -22.71 -3.90 4.98
N VAL A 202 -22.33 -2.63 4.79
CA VAL A 202 -21.61 -1.82 5.77
C VAL A 202 -22.35 -0.51 5.98
N ASN A 203 -22.48 -0.12 7.23
CA ASN A 203 -23.02 1.17 7.63
C ASN A 203 -21.94 1.95 8.36
N ARG A 204 -21.73 3.21 7.99
CA ARG A 204 -21.02 4.20 8.79
C ARG A 204 -22.02 5.19 9.37
N THR A 205 -21.96 5.41 10.69
CA THR A 205 -22.70 6.46 11.39
C THR A 205 -21.71 7.53 11.85
N LEU A 206 -21.85 8.77 11.37
CA LEU A 206 -21.04 9.90 11.82
C LEU A 206 -21.34 10.24 13.28
N ASP A 207 -20.34 10.75 13.97
CA ASP A 207 -20.49 11.40 15.26
C ASP A 207 -20.92 12.87 15.11
N ASP A 208 -21.46 13.47 16.18
CA ASP A 208 -21.94 14.84 16.17
C ASP A 208 -20.84 15.87 15.90
N GLY A 209 -19.59 15.63 16.37
CA GLY A 209 -18.47 16.52 16.13
C GLY A 209 -18.11 16.58 14.64
N SER A 210 -18.02 15.41 13.99
CA SER A 210 -17.78 15.30 12.54
C SER A 210 -18.92 15.91 11.73
N MET A 211 -20.17 15.67 12.13
CA MET A 211 -21.34 16.26 11.47
C MET A 211 -21.36 17.79 11.59
N ASN A 212 -21.15 18.34 12.79
CA ASN A 212 -21.12 19.78 13.01
C ASN A 212 -20.01 20.46 12.19
N ALA A 213 -18.82 19.87 12.11
CA ALA A 213 -17.73 20.38 11.28
C ALA A 213 -18.08 20.36 9.78
N LEU A 214 -18.76 19.31 9.33
CA LEU A 214 -19.22 19.19 7.95
C LEU A 214 -20.27 20.26 7.61
N VAL A 215 -21.28 20.42 8.47
CA VAL A 215 -22.34 21.44 8.32
C VAL A 215 -21.73 22.85 8.33
N ALA A 216 -20.75 23.11 9.20
CA ALA A 216 -20.07 24.41 9.24
C ALA A 216 -19.38 24.73 7.90
N SER A 217 -18.76 23.74 7.26
CA SER A 217 -18.18 23.90 5.92
C SER A 217 -19.24 24.13 4.86
N ILE A 218 -20.32 23.32 4.83
CA ILE A 218 -21.41 23.43 3.85
C ILE A 218 -22.13 24.79 3.95
N ASN A 219 -22.27 25.34 5.15
CA ASN A 219 -22.91 26.64 5.37
C ASN A 219 -22.12 27.83 4.76
N THR A 220 -20.88 27.62 4.31
CA THR A 220 -20.11 28.63 3.56
C THR A 220 -20.38 28.61 2.06
N TYR A 221 -21.11 27.61 1.56
CA TYR A 221 -21.41 27.41 0.15
C TYR A 221 -22.58 28.29 -0.31
N THR A 222 -22.69 28.50 -1.62
CA THR A 222 -23.89 29.13 -2.18
C THR A 222 -25.12 28.22 -2.01
N PRO A 223 -26.35 28.75 -2.05
CA PRO A 223 -27.57 27.92 -1.95
C PRO A 223 -27.62 26.76 -2.96
N GLU A 224 -27.07 26.94 -4.16
CA GLU A 224 -27.03 25.92 -5.22
C GLU A 224 -26.03 24.81 -4.93
N GLN A 225 -24.99 25.10 -4.16
CA GLN A 225 -23.92 24.15 -3.81
C GLN A 225 -24.11 23.51 -2.43
N ALA A 226 -24.98 24.11 -1.61
CA ALA A 226 -25.27 23.60 -0.27
C ALA A 226 -26.17 22.35 -0.33
N PHE A 227 -25.97 21.43 0.60
CA PHE A 227 -26.78 20.22 0.76
C PHE A 227 -26.95 19.86 2.24
N VAL A 228 -27.87 18.96 2.54
CA VAL A 228 -28.08 18.43 3.88
C VAL A 228 -27.36 17.10 4.01
N PRO A 229 -26.30 17.00 4.83
CA PRO A 229 -25.53 15.76 4.97
C PRO A 229 -26.30 14.71 5.80
N ASN A 230 -26.04 13.43 5.48
CA ASN A 230 -26.63 12.30 6.19
C ASN A 230 -25.70 11.79 7.30
N TYR A 231 -26.23 11.46 8.49
CA TYR A 231 -25.49 10.76 9.54
C TYR A 231 -25.06 9.36 9.14
N ASN A 232 -25.94 8.64 8.41
CA ASN A 232 -25.75 7.25 8.04
C ASN A 232 -25.51 7.12 6.54
N THR A 233 -24.39 6.49 6.19
CA THR A 233 -24.08 6.05 4.85
C THR A 233 -24.04 4.53 4.84
N TYR A 234 -24.68 3.92 3.83
CA TYR A 234 -24.70 2.47 3.63
C TYR A 234 -23.96 2.12 2.36
N ALA A 235 -23.15 1.06 2.43
CA ALA A 235 -22.51 0.44 1.27
C ALA A 235 -22.93 -1.03 1.20
N PHE A 236 -23.29 -1.48 -0.01
CA PHE A 236 -23.77 -2.83 -0.31
C PHE A 236 -22.83 -3.45 -1.31
N THR A 237 -22.57 -4.76 -1.21
CA THR A 237 -21.83 -5.50 -2.23
C THR A 237 -22.44 -6.86 -2.48
N PHE A 238 -22.37 -7.29 -3.75
CA PHE A 238 -22.52 -8.67 -4.17
C PHE A 238 -21.23 -9.08 -4.87
N TYR A 239 -20.71 -10.25 -4.54
CA TYR A 239 -19.54 -10.82 -5.19
C TYR A 239 -19.69 -12.33 -5.39
N ASN A 240 -18.98 -12.86 -6.38
CA ASN A 240 -18.92 -14.30 -6.62
C ASN A 240 -17.58 -14.67 -7.25
N THR A 241 -17.04 -15.81 -6.83
CA THR A 241 -15.94 -16.50 -7.52
C THR A 241 -16.50 -17.75 -8.15
N LEU A 242 -16.36 -17.89 -9.47
CA LEU A 242 -16.64 -19.10 -10.22
C LEU A 242 -15.32 -19.74 -10.62
N THR A 243 -15.13 -21.02 -10.31
CA THR A 243 -13.95 -21.78 -10.74
C THR A 243 -14.39 -23.06 -11.44
N THR A 244 -13.75 -23.35 -12.58
CA THR A 244 -13.95 -24.62 -13.30
C THR A 244 -12.69 -24.95 -14.12
N GLY A 245 -12.13 -26.14 -13.91
CA GLY A 245 -10.88 -26.54 -14.56
C GLY A 245 -9.75 -25.53 -14.28
N GLY A 246 -9.15 -25.00 -15.35
CA GLY A 246 -8.10 -23.96 -15.25
C GLY A 246 -8.61 -22.52 -15.27
N PHE A 247 -9.94 -22.31 -15.22
CA PHE A 247 -10.58 -21.01 -15.34
C PHE A 247 -11.13 -20.54 -14.00
N THR A 248 -10.90 -19.27 -13.64
CA THR A 248 -11.49 -18.63 -12.47
C THR A 248 -12.02 -17.26 -12.88
N TRP A 249 -13.26 -16.97 -12.50
CA TRP A 249 -13.90 -15.68 -12.71
C TRP A 249 -14.38 -15.10 -11.40
N TYR A 250 -13.86 -13.94 -11.05
CA TYR A 250 -14.35 -13.11 -9.95
C TYR A 250 -15.14 -11.93 -10.48
N LEU A 251 -16.28 -11.65 -9.88
CA LEU A 251 -17.11 -10.48 -10.13
C LEU A 251 -17.52 -9.88 -8.80
N GLU A 252 -17.39 -8.57 -8.65
CA GLU A 252 -17.91 -7.82 -7.51
C GLU A 252 -18.56 -6.53 -7.99
N THR A 253 -19.76 -6.25 -7.52
CA THR A 253 -20.47 -4.99 -7.72
C THR A 253 -20.84 -4.39 -6.37
N ALA A 254 -20.65 -3.09 -6.24
CA ALA A 254 -20.96 -2.37 -5.01
C ALA A 254 -21.70 -1.07 -5.31
N PHE A 255 -22.56 -0.68 -4.36
CA PHE A 255 -23.31 0.56 -4.36
C PHE A 255 -23.21 1.21 -2.98
N LYS A 256 -23.05 2.52 -2.95
CA LYS A 256 -23.02 3.34 -1.74
C LYS A 256 -24.12 4.41 -1.85
N THR A 257 -24.91 4.58 -0.78
CA THR A 257 -25.90 5.66 -0.71
C THR A 257 -25.21 7.02 -0.74
N GLU A 258 -25.97 8.09 -0.91
CA GLU A 258 -25.44 9.45 -0.85
C GLU A 258 -24.56 9.64 0.39
N ASP A 259 -23.42 10.26 0.16
CA ASP A 259 -22.39 10.54 1.13
C ASP A 259 -21.74 11.89 0.86
N ALA A 260 -21.39 12.62 1.89
CA ALA A 260 -20.54 13.79 1.77
C ALA A 260 -19.12 13.34 1.51
N ILE A 261 -18.61 13.63 0.33
CA ILE A 261 -17.24 13.30 -0.10
C ILE A 261 -16.48 14.57 -0.46
N ASN A 262 -15.18 14.62 -0.16
CA ASN A 262 -14.35 15.74 -0.56
C ASN A 262 -13.90 15.54 -2.01
N ASP A 263 -14.21 16.51 -2.87
CA ASP A 263 -13.75 16.56 -4.24
C ASP A 263 -12.68 17.66 -4.38
N PRO A 264 -11.40 17.31 -4.59
CA PRO A 264 -10.30 18.26 -4.69
C PRO A 264 -10.34 19.10 -5.98
N PHE A 265 -11.16 18.71 -6.97
CA PHE A 265 -11.31 19.40 -8.25
C PHE A 265 -12.64 20.13 -8.39
N ALA A 266 -13.46 20.16 -7.33
CA ALA A 266 -14.74 20.84 -7.37
C ALA A 266 -14.60 22.36 -7.52
N GLU A 267 -15.56 22.97 -8.17
CA GLU A 267 -15.67 24.42 -8.27
C GLU A 267 -16.42 24.97 -7.05
N LEU A 268 -15.82 25.94 -6.37
CA LEU A 268 -16.45 26.72 -5.30
C LEU A 268 -16.71 28.14 -5.77
N ILE A 269 -17.94 28.62 -5.60
CA ILE A 269 -18.35 29.98 -5.94
C ILE A 269 -18.28 30.83 -4.67
N ILE A 270 -17.40 31.83 -4.66
CA ILE A 270 -17.24 32.79 -3.56
C ILE A 270 -17.43 34.21 -4.11
N GLY A 271 -18.45 34.94 -3.61
CA GLY A 271 -18.69 36.33 -4.01
C GLY A 271 -18.98 36.54 -5.50
N GLY A 272 -19.37 35.50 -6.21
CA GLY A 272 -19.64 35.52 -7.66
C GLY A 272 -18.45 35.06 -8.52
N ASP A 273 -17.28 34.85 -7.93
CA ASP A 273 -16.10 34.30 -8.62
C ASP A 273 -16.03 32.79 -8.42
N THR A 274 -15.74 32.04 -9.48
CA THR A 274 -15.55 30.59 -9.45
C THR A 274 -14.08 30.27 -9.24
N THR A 275 -13.80 29.48 -8.20
CA THR A 275 -12.44 29.01 -7.88
C THR A 275 -12.44 27.50 -7.79
N THR A 276 -11.50 26.84 -8.47
CA THR A 276 -11.29 25.40 -8.28
C THR A 276 -10.59 25.19 -6.93
N THR A 277 -11.29 24.55 -6.00
CA THR A 277 -10.78 24.23 -4.66
C THR A 277 -11.51 23.02 -4.12
N ASP A 278 -10.93 22.36 -3.11
CA ASP A 278 -11.59 21.22 -2.48
C ASP A 278 -12.90 21.64 -1.83
N ARG A 279 -13.95 20.89 -2.14
CA ARG A 279 -15.31 21.11 -1.66
C ARG A 279 -15.99 19.78 -1.37
N PHE A 280 -16.86 19.74 -0.35
CA PHE A 280 -17.74 18.61 -0.15
C PHE A 280 -18.87 18.61 -1.18
N ILE A 281 -19.07 17.44 -1.79
CA ILE A 281 -20.21 17.12 -2.66
C ILE A 281 -21.02 15.99 -2.06
N ASN A 282 -22.33 15.90 -2.33
CA ASN A 282 -23.18 14.82 -1.84
C ASN A 282 -23.59 13.93 -3.01
N GLN A 283 -22.97 12.76 -3.12
CA GLN A 283 -23.18 11.85 -4.25
C GLN A 283 -23.27 10.39 -3.81
N PRO A 284 -24.14 9.58 -4.45
CA PRO A 284 -24.06 8.13 -4.34
C PRO A 284 -22.82 7.63 -5.05
N GLY A 285 -22.37 6.41 -4.70
CA GLY A 285 -21.21 5.80 -5.33
C GLY A 285 -21.50 4.41 -5.88
N SER A 286 -20.76 4.02 -6.92
CA SER A 286 -20.85 2.68 -7.50
C SER A 286 -19.48 2.13 -7.90
N VAL A 287 -19.33 0.80 -7.82
CA VAL A 287 -18.14 0.08 -8.31
C VAL A 287 -18.57 -1.19 -9.03
N LEU A 288 -17.92 -1.43 -10.15
CA LEU A 288 -17.91 -2.72 -10.83
C LEU A 288 -16.46 -3.19 -10.96
N TYR A 289 -16.13 -4.37 -10.45
CA TYR A 289 -14.82 -4.99 -10.60
C TYR A 289 -14.98 -6.44 -11.05
N THR A 290 -14.16 -6.85 -12.00
CA THR A 290 -14.11 -8.24 -12.48
C THR A 290 -12.69 -8.67 -12.81
N SER A 291 -12.37 -9.92 -12.51
CA SER A 291 -11.09 -10.57 -12.83
C SER A 291 -11.33 -11.96 -13.42
N LEU A 292 -10.79 -12.19 -14.60
CA LEU A 292 -10.84 -13.46 -15.33
C LEU A 292 -9.43 -14.05 -15.37
N ALA A 293 -9.21 -15.19 -14.74
CA ALA A 293 -7.94 -15.88 -14.77
C ALA A 293 -8.05 -17.24 -15.45
N TYR A 294 -7.06 -17.56 -16.29
CA TYR A 294 -6.91 -18.86 -16.92
C TYR A 294 -5.47 -19.36 -16.76
N ALA A 295 -5.32 -20.60 -16.32
CA ALA A 295 -4.02 -21.24 -16.15
C ALA A 295 -4.00 -22.66 -16.73
N SER A 296 -3.07 -22.93 -17.63
CA SER A 296 -2.88 -24.25 -18.21
C SER A 296 -1.46 -24.41 -18.77
N ARG A 297 -0.80 -25.56 -18.45
CA ARG A 297 0.46 -26.03 -19.07
C ARG A 297 1.50 -24.94 -19.39
N GLY A 298 1.82 -24.11 -18.40
CA GLY A 298 2.85 -23.06 -18.55
C GLY A 298 2.32 -21.72 -19.11
N LEU A 299 1.02 -21.60 -19.37
CA LEU A 299 0.35 -20.36 -19.71
C LEU A 299 -0.54 -19.92 -18.54
N GLY A 300 -0.40 -18.68 -18.11
CA GLY A 300 -1.30 -18.00 -17.21
C GLY A 300 -1.73 -16.68 -17.84
N ILE A 301 -3.01 -16.37 -17.81
CA ILE A 301 -3.59 -15.11 -18.30
C ILE A 301 -4.56 -14.62 -17.24
N THR A 302 -4.47 -13.33 -16.90
CA THR A 302 -5.46 -12.63 -16.07
C THR A 302 -5.92 -11.38 -16.80
N LEU A 303 -7.21 -11.18 -16.88
CA LEU A 303 -7.85 -9.97 -17.43
C LEU A 303 -8.69 -9.34 -16.33
N GLU A 304 -8.49 -8.06 -16.11
CA GLU A 304 -9.20 -7.33 -15.07
C GLU A 304 -9.82 -6.06 -15.65
N ALA A 305 -11.01 -5.74 -15.15
CA ALA A 305 -11.69 -4.49 -15.47
C ALA A 305 -12.31 -3.89 -14.21
N LYS A 306 -12.23 -2.57 -14.09
CA LYS A 306 -12.80 -1.81 -12.99
C LYS A 306 -13.42 -0.52 -13.48
N ARG A 307 -14.59 -0.18 -12.94
CA ARG A 307 -15.19 1.15 -13.02
C ARG A 307 -15.57 1.59 -11.62
N THR A 308 -15.13 2.76 -11.22
CA THR A 308 -15.51 3.40 -9.96
C THR A 308 -16.14 4.76 -10.25
N GLU A 309 -17.09 5.16 -9.41
CA GLU A 309 -17.73 6.48 -9.43
C GLU A 309 -18.11 6.87 -8.02
N ASN A 310 -17.60 7.98 -7.52
CA ASN A 310 -17.87 8.56 -6.20
C ASN A 310 -17.75 7.55 -5.02
N PHE A 311 -16.84 6.58 -5.11
CA PHE A 311 -16.76 5.48 -4.16
C PHE A 311 -15.62 5.67 -3.13
N THR A 312 -15.34 6.91 -2.73
CA THR A 312 -14.58 7.15 -1.51
C THR A 312 -15.45 6.83 -0.30
N PHE A 313 -14.98 5.98 0.61
CA PHE A 313 -15.70 5.64 1.84
C PHE A 313 -14.75 5.75 3.03
N ARG A 314 -14.96 6.81 3.81
CA ARG A 314 -14.10 7.18 4.92
C ARG A 314 -14.88 7.24 6.23
N THR A 315 -14.17 7.06 7.33
CA THR A 315 -14.75 7.15 8.69
C THR A 315 -15.43 8.50 8.93
N ARG A 316 -14.87 9.58 8.40
CA ARG A 316 -15.49 10.91 8.36
C ARG A 316 -15.03 11.67 7.10
N PRO A 317 -15.86 12.54 6.53
CA PRO A 317 -15.57 13.25 5.27
C PRO A 317 -14.33 14.15 5.30
N GLN A 318 -13.98 14.69 6.48
CA GLN A 318 -12.87 15.64 6.64
C GLN A 318 -11.48 14.99 6.56
N VAL A 319 -11.37 13.67 6.69
CA VAL A 319 -10.07 12.99 6.56
C VAL A 319 -9.76 12.70 5.11
N GLN A 320 -8.51 12.94 4.75
CA GLN A 320 -8.01 12.84 3.39
C GLN A 320 -6.80 11.91 3.30
N LEU A 321 -6.32 11.68 2.09
CA LEU A 321 -5.16 10.84 1.80
C LEU A 321 -5.33 9.42 2.38
N ASN A 322 -4.33 8.94 3.09
CA ASN A 322 -4.26 7.57 3.62
C ASN A 322 -5.04 7.36 4.93
N ARG A 323 -5.76 8.38 5.41
CA ARG A 323 -6.43 8.33 6.72
C ARG A 323 -7.91 8.01 6.60
N GLY A 324 -8.42 7.31 7.60
CA GLY A 324 -9.85 7.06 7.75
C GLY A 324 -10.47 6.17 6.66
N LEU A 325 -9.68 5.44 5.88
CA LEU A 325 -10.17 4.54 4.82
C LEU A 325 -10.98 3.39 5.43
N VAL A 326 -12.23 3.25 5.02
CA VAL A 326 -13.12 2.13 5.40
C VAL A 326 -13.06 1.04 4.34
N ASN A 327 -12.88 1.43 3.08
CA ASN A 327 -12.85 0.56 1.92
C ASN A 327 -11.46 0.48 1.28
N PHE A 328 -11.33 -0.42 0.34
CA PHE A 328 -10.14 -0.59 -0.50
C PHE A 328 -10.57 -0.85 -1.94
N LEU A 329 -10.11 -0.04 -2.87
CA LEU A 329 -10.34 -0.23 -4.30
C LEU A 329 -9.12 -0.92 -4.91
N PRO A 330 -9.26 -2.07 -5.59
CA PRO A 330 -8.13 -2.78 -6.20
C PRO A 330 -7.36 -1.88 -7.18
N PRO A 331 -6.03 -1.76 -7.05
CA PRO A 331 -5.23 -1.02 -8.02
C PRO A 331 -5.21 -1.76 -9.36
N MET A 332 -5.21 -1.01 -10.46
CA MET A 332 -5.20 -1.53 -11.82
C MET A 332 -3.87 -1.22 -12.53
N ALA A 333 -2.80 -1.10 -11.75
CA ALA A 333 -1.44 -0.94 -12.20
C ALA A 333 -0.57 -2.05 -11.61
N ARG A 334 0.44 -2.47 -12.37
CA ARG A 334 1.39 -3.48 -11.93
C ARG A 334 2.26 -2.95 -10.78
N VAL A 335 2.46 -3.77 -9.75
CA VAL A 335 3.46 -3.49 -8.71
C VAL A 335 4.85 -3.82 -9.26
N ASN A 336 5.66 -2.79 -9.47
CA ASN A 336 7.02 -2.91 -9.98
C ASN A 336 8.05 -2.94 -8.83
N THR A 337 8.99 -3.89 -8.86
CA THR A 337 10.05 -4.04 -7.85
C THR A 337 11.36 -3.37 -8.27
N TYR A 338 11.54 -3.07 -9.54
CA TYR A 338 12.71 -2.38 -10.08
C TYR A 338 12.61 -0.87 -9.85
N ARG A 339 13.73 -0.25 -9.47
CA ARG A 339 13.77 1.13 -8.97
C ARG A 339 13.19 2.16 -9.94
N LEU A 340 13.59 2.14 -11.21
CA LEU A 340 13.13 3.11 -12.20
C LEU A 340 11.75 2.76 -12.76
N LEU A 341 11.38 1.48 -12.80
CA LEU A 341 10.06 1.04 -13.22
C LEU A 341 8.97 1.45 -12.21
N ALA A 342 9.33 1.51 -10.91
CA ALA A 342 8.44 1.87 -9.82
C ALA A 342 8.33 3.40 -9.58
N ARG A 343 8.94 4.24 -10.44
CA ARG A 343 8.99 5.68 -10.17
C ARG A 343 7.64 6.38 -10.32
N TYR A 344 6.81 5.95 -11.27
CA TYR A 344 5.51 6.54 -11.54
C TYR A 344 4.43 5.48 -11.41
N ASN A 345 3.75 5.44 -10.28
CA ASN A 345 2.71 4.47 -9.99
C ASN A 345 1.34 5.14 -9.95
N ALA A 346 0.36 4.54 -10.61
CA ALA A 346 -1.00 5.04 -10.60
C ALA A 346 -1.67 4.76 -9.25
N ALA A 347 -2.07 5.81 -8.54
CA ALA A 347 -2.95 5.72 -7.40
C ALA A 347 -4.38 5.46 -7.87
N THR A 348 -5.13 4.63 -7.13
CA THR A 348 -6.56 4.45 -7.42
C THR A 348 -7.32 5.76 -7.25
N GLN A 349 -8.15 6.14 -8.24
CA GLN A 349 -9.01 7.31 -8.19
C GLN A 349 -10.37 6.93 -7.60
N GLU A 350 -10.63 7.39 -6.38
CA GLU A 350 -11.83 7.05 -5.63
C GLU A 350 -13.09 7.71 -6.20
N LEU A 351 -12.95 8.91 -6.81
CA LEU A 351 -14.06 9.71 -7.34
C LEU A 351 -14.50 9.25 -8.73
N GLY A 352 -13.57 8.72 -9.53
CA GLY A 352 -13.94 8.18 -10.83
C GLY A 352 -12.78 7.70 -11.67
N GLU A 353 -12.81 6.42 -12.03
CA GLU A 353 -11.92 5.84 -13.01
C GLU A 353 -12.54 4.64 -13.74
N MET A 354 -12.11 4.45 -14.97
CA MET A 354 -12.28 3.21 -15.72
C MET A 354 -10.91 2.63 -15.98
N ALA A 355 -10.73 1.33 -15.70
CA ALA A 355 -9.43 0.69 -15.82
C ALA A 355 -9.55 -0.70 -16.40
N LEU A 356 -8.58 -1.05 -17.26
CA LEU A 356 -8.42 -2.37 -17.86
C LEU A 356 -6.97 -2.82 -17.66
N GLN A 357 -6.79 -4.06 -17.21
CA GLN A 357 -5.48 -4.68 -17.08
C GLN A 357 -5.48 -6.08 -17.66
N ALA A 358 -4.40 -6.42 -18.37
CA ALA A 358 -4.14 -7.77 -18.84
C ALA A 358 -2.74 -8.19 -18.38
N ASP A 359 -2.64 -9.34 -17.75
CA ASP A 359 -1.38 -9.96 -17.36
C ASP A 359 -1.25 -11.34 -18.01
N MET A 360 -0.11 -11.62 -18.62
CA MET A 360 0.18 -12.91 -19.23
C MET A 360 1.57 -13.40 -18.81
N SER A 361 1.64 -14.65 -18.37
CA SER A 361 2.89 -15.37 -18.13
C SER A 361 2.90 -16.63 -18.99
N TYR A 362 3.92 -16.77 -19.82
CA TYR A 362 4.10 -17.94 -20.69
C TYR A 362 5.47 -18.57 -20.54
N ALA A 363 5.50 -19.84 -20.14
CA ALA A 363 6.70 -20.63 -19.95
C ALA A 363 6.75 -21.80 -20.96
N PRO A 364 7.23 -21.58 -22.22
CA PRO A 364 7.30 -22.63 -23.24
C PRO A 364 8.28 -23.75 -22.86
N LYS A 365 9.25 -23.44 -21.99
CA LYS A 365 10.24 -24.38 -21.45
C LYS A 365 10.48 -24.08 -19.97
N ARG A 366 10.97 -25.07 -19.20
CA ARG A 366 11.27 -24.90 -17.77
C ARG A 366 12.28 -23.80 -17.46
N ASN A 367 13.15 -23.48 -18.41
CA ASN A 367 14.19 -22.48 -18.26
C ASN A 367 13.92 -21.17 -19.00
N LEU A 368 12.74 -21.00 -19.61
CA LEU A 368 12.38 -19.79 -20.36
C LEU A 368 10.94 -19.38 -20.02
N ARG A 369 10.76 -18.13 -19.59
CA ARG A 369 9.46 -17.53 -19.29
C ARG A 369 9.38 -16.14 -19.89
N PHE A 370 8.22 -15.82 -20.43
CA PHE A 370 7.84 -14.48 -20.87
C PHE A 370 6.70 -13.95 -20.00
N ASN A 371 6.82 -12.70 -19.59
CA ASN A 371 5.76 -11.98 -18.89
C ASN A 371 5.38 -10.75 -19.72
N LEU A 372 4.08 -10.48 -19.81
CA LEU A 372 3.50 -9.30 -20.45
C LEU A 372 2.46 -8.73 -19.49
N ASN A 373 2.50 -7.42 -19.27
CA ASN A 373 1.40 -6.70 -18.61
C ASN A 373 1.02 -5.48 -19.44
N ILE A 374 -0.27 -5.23 -19.56
CA ILE A 374 -0.84 -4.04 -20.19
C ILE A 374 -1.87 -3.48 -19.22
N SER A 375 -1.71 -2.20 -18.84
CA SER A 375 -2.66 -1.48 -18.01
C SER A 375 -3.06 -0.18 -18.69
N ASN A 376 -4.35 0.16 -18.63
CA ASN A 376 -4.88 1.45 -19.10
C ASN A 376 -5.90 1.93 -18.08
N ILE A 377 -5.78 3.19 -17.67
CA ILE A 377 -6.67 3.84 -16.70
C ILE A 377 -7.08 5.21 -17.28
N TRP A 378 -8.37 5.49 -17.26
CA TRP A 378 -8.99 6.76 -17.67
C TRP A 378 -9.87 7.28 -16.53
N ASN A 379 -10.05 8.60 -16.47
CA ASN A 379 -11.16 9.14 -15.69
C ASN A 379 -12.51 8.91 -16.39
N LEU A 380 -13.62 9.28 -15.77
CA LEU A 380 -14.96 9.09 -16.35
C LEU A 380 -15.24 10.02 -17.54
N GLU A 381 -14.42 11.03 -17.79
CA GLU A 381 -14.46 11.95 -18.91
C GLU A 381 -13.59 11.49 -20.10
N ASN A 382 -13.04 10.25 -20.03
CA ASN A 382 -12.15 9.63 -21.00
C ASN A 382 -10.76 10.30 -21.12
N GLU A 383 -10.33 11.10 -20.16
CA GLU A 383 -8.95 11.55 -20.08
C GLU A 383 -8.04 10.40 -19.63
N LEU A 384 -6.92 10.22 -20.33
CA LEU A 384 -5.93 9.21 -19.97
C LEU A 384 -5.21 9.60 -18.67
N LEU A 385 -5.30 8.74 -17.66
CA LEU A 385 -4.60 8.88 -16.39
C LEU A 385 -3.30 8.09 -16.37
N TYR A 386 -3.35 6.85 -16.85
CA TYR A 386 -2.22 5.94 -16.83
C TYR A 386 -2.29 4.94 -17.96
N ARG A 387 -1.13 4.64 -18.56
CA ARG A 387 -0.95 3.51 -19.47
C ARG A 387 0.39 2.86 -19.20
N GLU A 388 0.43 1.54 -19.17
CA GLU A 388 1.66 0.76 -19.05
C GLU A 388 1.64 -0.40 -20.05
N LEU A 389 2.78 -0.61 -20.70
CA LEU A 389 3.13 -1.84 -21.38
C LEU A 389 4.43 -2.34 -20.77
N PHE A 390 4.39 -3.49 -20.12
CA PHE A 390 5.56 -4.14 -19.56
C PHE A 390 5.80 -5.48 -20.24
N THR A 391 7.05 -5.74 -20.60
CA THR A 391 7.48 -7.04 -21.14
C THR A 391 8.76 -7.49 -20.45
N GLU A 392 8.84 -8.78 -20.14
CA GLU A 392 10.02 -9.40 -19.55
C GLU A 392 10.25 -10.80 -20.14
N ALA A 393 11.51 -11.11 -20.44
CA ALA A 393 11.98 -12.46 -20.69
C ALA A 393 12.89 -12.90 -19.55
N SER A 394 12.57 -14.03 -18.91
CA SER A 394 13.40 -14.67 -17.89
C SER A 394 13.99 -15.95 -18.45
N PHE A 395 15.32 -16.06 -18.44
CA PHE A 395 16.05 -17.20 -19.00
C PHE A 395 17.06 -17.75 -18.00
N LYS A 396 17.08 -19.07 -17.84
CA LYS A 396 18.07 -19.82 -17.03
C LYS A 396 18.95 -20.64 -17.95
N PRO A 397 20.12 -20.11 -18.39
CA PRO A 397 21.05 -20.85 -19.27
C PRO A 397 21.57 -22.12 -18.61
N ASN A 398 21.71 -22.10 -17.28
CA ASN A 398 22.17 -23.23 -16.47
C ASN A 398 21.48 -23.16 -15.07
N LYS A 399 21.87 -24.06 -14.15
CA LYS A 399 21.26 -24.14 -12.80
C LYS A 399 21.69 -22.99 -11.89
N THR A 400 22.81 -22.35 -12.17
CA THR A 400 23.45 -21.34 -11.32
C THR A 400 23.24 -19.91 -11.82
N THR A 401 22.71 -19.73 -13.04
CA THR A 401 22.55 -18.40 -13.64
C THR A 401 21.10 -18.16 -14.02
N SER A 402 20.59 -17.00 -13.68
CA SER A 402 19.29 -16.49 -14.09
C SER A 402 19.45 -15.10 -14.69
N VAL A 403 18.90 -14.88 -15.86
CA VAL A 403 18.91 -13.60 -16.57
C VAL A 403 17.49 -13.16 -16.80
N LYS A 404 17.18 -11.91 -16.47
CA LYS A 404 15.92 -11.26 -16.81
C LYS A 404 16.22 -10.00 -17.60
N ALA A 405 15.54 -9.82 -18.69
CA ALA A 405 15.63 -8.61 -19.50
C ALA A 405 14.21 -8.18 -19.89
N GLY A 406 13.95 -6.90 -19.87
CA GLY A 406 12.62 -6.39 -20.20
C GLY A 406 12.62 -4.91 -20.49
N VAL A 407 11.45 -4.43 -20.85
CA VAL A 407 11.19 -3.01 -21.08
C VAL A 407 9.79 -2.64 -20.59
N GLN A 408 9.68 -1.48 -20.00
CA GLN A 408 8.43 -0.81 -19.66
C GLN A 408 8.27 0.42 -20.53
N PHE A 409 7.10 0.57 -21.13
CA PHE A 409 6.57 1.86 -21.63
C PHE A 409 5.51 2.35 -20.67
N GLN A 410 5.48 3.66 -20.41
CA GLN A 410 4.62 4.25 -19.41
C GLN A 410 4.16 5.63 -19.83
N GLN A 411 2.86 5.93 -19.69
CA GLN A 411 2.29 7.27 -19.72
C GLN A 411 1.62 7.53 -18.36
N TYR A 412 1.90 8.71 -17.78
CA TYR A 412 1.49 9.02 -16.41
C TYR A 412 1.05 10.48 -16.30
N ASN A 413 -0.16 10.69 -15.81
CA ASN A 413 -0.77 12.02 -15.67
C ASN A 413 -0.35 12.65 -14.33
N GLN A 414 0.73 13.46 -14.34
CA GLN A 414 1.22 14.13 -13.13
C GLN A 414 0.25 15.19 -12.61
N ARG A 415 -0.58 15.79 -13.45
CA ARG A 415 -1.59 16.77 -13.03
C ARG A 415 -2.57 16.17 -12.04
N ILE A 416 -3.00 14.93 -12.29
CA ILE A 416 -3.99 14.23 -11.44
C ILE A 416 -3.30 13.52 -10.26
N TYR A 417 -2.24 12.74 -10.51
CA TYR A 417 -1.64 11.91 -9.47
C TYR A 417 -0.71 12.65 -8.49
N GLU A 418 -0.12 13.76 -8.94
CA GLU A 418 0.83 14.54 -8.14
C GLU A 418 0.35 15.99 -7.88
N PHE A 419 -0.87 16.32 -8.31
CA PHE A 419 -1.45 17.67 -8.18
C PHE A 419 -0.54 18.76 -8.75
N LYS A 420 0.11 18.51 -9.90
CA LYS A 420 0.98 19.45 -10.60
C LYS A 420 0.19 20.18 -11.71
N PRO A 421 -0.36 21.39 -11.48
CA PRO A 421 -1.12 22.10 -12.48
C PRO A 421 -0.27 22.40 -13.72
N GLY A 422 -0.84 22.16 -14.92
CA GLY A 422 -0.15 22.44 -16.19
C GLY A 422 0.95 21.44 -16.57
N ALA A 423 1.16 20.35 -15.80
CA ALA A 423 2.09 19.30 -16.20
C ALA A 423 1.52 18.52 -17.39
N ASP A 424 2.37 18.25 -18.38
CA ASP A 424 2.06 17.39 -19.51
C ASP A 424 1.92 15.92 -19.07
N LEU A 425 1.28 15.11 -19.92
CA LEU A 425 1.29 13.67 -19.78
C LEU A 425 2.72 13.16 -19.91
N LEU A 426 3.30 12.67 -18.81
CA LEU A 426 4.67 12.15 -18.81
C LEU A 426 4.72 10.85 -19.61
N GLU A 427 5.68 10.75 -20.52
CA GLU A 427 5.98 9.53 -21.27
C GLU A 427 7.35 9.00 -20.92
N GLY A 428 7.48 7.68 -20.81
CA GLY A 428 8.77 7.09 -20.47
C GLY A 428 8.95 5.66 -20.94
N TRP A 429 10.19 5.34 -21.34
CA TRP A 429 10.67 3.99 -21.67
C TRP A 429 11.73 3.58 -20.68
N THR A 430 11.63 2.35 -20.14
CA THR A 430 12.59 1.86 -19.15
C THR A 430 13.03 0.44 -19.50
N PRO A 431 14.05 0.25 -20.35
CA PRO A 431 14.73 -1.04 -20.49
C PRO A 431 15.51 -1.39 -19.22
N TYR A 432 15.61 -2.69 -18.94
CA TYR A 432 16.39 -3.20 -17.82
C TYR A 432 16.97 -4.59 -18.07
N LEU A 433 18.02 -4.89 -17.30
CA LEU A 433 18.69 -6.19 -17.25
C LEU A 433 19.00 -6.55 -15.80
N ASP A 434 18.68 -7.77 -15.40
CA ASP A 434 18.95 -8.34 -14.07
C ASP A 434 19.58 -9.73 -14.23
N VAL A 435 20.78 -9.91 -13.71
CA VAL A 435 21.55 -11.14 -13.80
C VAL A 435 21.90 -11.63 -12.41
N LEU A 436 21.43 -12.81 -12.04
CA LEU A 436 21.78 -13.49 -10.81
C LEU A 436 22.70 -14.70 -11.13
N MET A 437 23.83 -14.77 -10.46
CA MET A 437 24.82 -15.83 -10.60
C MET A 437 25.16 -16.44 -9.24
N GLU A 438 25.01 -17.75 -9.09
CA GLU A 438 25.57 -18.49 -7.96
C GLU A 438 27.08 -18.72 -8.19
N ILE A 439 27.91 -18.16 -7.30
CA ILE A 439 29.38 -18.19 -7.41
C ILE A 439 29.92 -19.16 -6.34
N GLY A 440 29.83 -20.46 -6.62
CA GLY A 440 30.29 -21.52 -5.69
C GLY A 440 29.28 -21.77 -4.55
N ASN A 441 29.73 -22.47 -3.50
CA ASN A 441 28.84 -22.87 -2.40
C ASN A 441 28.37 -21.66 -1.59
N ARG A 442 27.04 -21.48 -1.51
CA ARG A 442 26.36 -20.48 -0.67
C ARG A 442 26.69 -19.01 -0.98
N ARG A 443 27.16 -18.71 -2.18
CA ARG A 443 27.47 -17.33 -2.60
C ARG A 443 26.73 -17.00 -3.88
N ALA A 444 26.17 -15.80 -3.96
CA ALA A 444 25.51 -15.31 -5.16
C ALA A 444 25.91 -13.85 -5.42
N LEU A 445 26.02 -13.52 -6.71
CA LEU A 445 26.19 -12.15 -7.20
C LEU A 445 24.99 -11.81 -8.07
N ARG A 446 24.33 -10.71 -7.78
CA ARG A 446 23.29 -10.11 -8.62
C ARG A 446 23.78 -8.78 -9.15
N LEU A 447 23.62 -8.59 -10.46
CA LEU A 447 23.92 -7.34 -11.16
C LEU A 447 22.65 -6.87 -11.85
N GLU A 448 22.29 -5.60 -11.65
CA GLU A 448 21.10 -5.01 -12.24
C GLU A 448 21.46 -3.67 -12.88
N ALA A 449 20.91 -3.43 -14.07
CA ALA A 449 21.02 -2.15 -14.77
C ALA A 449 19.65 -1.74 -15.32
N GLN A 450 19.31 -0.47 -15.19
CA GLN A 450 18.09 0.13 -15.71
C GLN A 450 18.41 1.49 -16.33
N TYR A 451 17.67 1.86 -17.36
CA TYR A 451 17.76 3.18 -17.97
C TYR A 451 16.37 3.69 -18.29
N LYS A 452 15.98 4.87 -17.75
CA LYS A 452 14.69 5.50 -18.04
C LYS A 452 14.89 6.70 -18.94
N ILE A 453 14.23 6.69 -20.07
CA ILE A 453 14.16 7.79 -21.04
C ILE A 453 12.78 8.41 -20.89
N VAL A 454 12.70 9.72 -20.63
CA VAL A 454 11.43 10.44 -20.59
C VAL A 454 11.27 11.35 -21.80
N GLY A 455 10.02 11.73 -22.11
CA GLY A 455 9.68 12.66 -23.16
C GLY A 455 10.25 14.06 -22.94
N GLU A 456 10.01 14.95 -23.89
CA GLU A 456 10.35 16.36 -23.81
C GLU A 456 9.07 17.18 -23.66
N ASN A 457 9.11 18.22 -22.83
CA ASN A 457 8.03 19.19 -22.72
C ASN A 457 8.05 20.08 -23.96
N GLU A 458 6.97 20.06 -24.75
CA GLU A 458 6.86 20.78 -26.00
C GLU A 458 6.97 22.31 -25.84
N ALA A 459 6.59 22.85 -24.68
CA ALA A 459 6.59 24.28 -24.43
C ALA A 459 7.99 24.87 -24.18
N ASN A 460 8.91 24.08 -23.62
CA ASN A 460 10.25 24.58 -23.21
C ASN A 460 11.42 23.77 -23.76
N GLY A 461 11.17 22.62 -24.42
CA GLY A 461 12.19 21.74 -24.97
C GLY A 461 13.06 21.02 -23.95
N LEU A 462 12.69 21.04 -22.67
CA LEU A 462 13.36 20.32 -21.60
C LEU A 462 12.79 18.91 -21.46
N LYS A 463 13.58 18.01 -20.88
CA LYS A 463 13.04 16.70 -20.47
C LYS A 463 11.96 16.88 -19.42
N GLN A 464 10.90 16.07 -19.51
CA GLN A 464 9.79 16.09 -18.55
C GLN A 464 10.27 15.72 -17.16
N ASP A 465 9.63 16.25 -16.14
CA ASP A 465 9.88 16.03 -14.71
C ASP A 465 11.38 16.19 -14.36
N TYR A 466 12.01 15.16 -13.78
CA TYR A 466 13.45 15.17 -13.47
C TYR A 466 14.34 14.76 -14.67
N GLY A 467 13.77 14.32 -15.80
CA GLY A 467 14.51 13.90 -16.99
C GLY A 467 14.93 12.41 -16.98
N ASP A 468 16.01 12.10 -17.73
CA ASP A 468 16.44 10.71 -17.91
C ASP A 468 17.27 10.19 -16.73
N TRP A 469 17.13 8.89 -16.46
CA TRP A 469 17.77 8.22 -15.32
C TRP A 469 18.52 6.96 -15.72
N ALA A 470 19.66 6.73 -15.09
CA ALA A 470 20.33 5.43 -15.05
C ALA A 470 20.33 4.88 -13.62
N PHE A 471 20.20 3.57 -13.48
CA PHE A 471 20.33 2.87 -12.21
C PHE A 471 21.18 1.62 -12.40
N VAL A 472 22.10 1.40 -11.46
CA VAL A 472 22.90 0.19 -11.38
C VAL A 472 22.90 -0.35 -9.95
N LEU A 473 22.94 -1.69 -9.82
CA LEU A 473 23.06 -2.38 -8.54
C LEU A 473 24.00 -3.56 -8.68
N ALA A 474 24.85 -3.75 -7.67
CA ALA A 474 25.60 -4.96 -7.43
C ALA A 474 25.27 -5.46 -6.01
N GLU A 475 24.82 -6.71 -5.90
CA GLU A 475 24.48 -7.36 -4.64
C GLU A 475 25.27 -8.66 -4.51
N TYR A 476 25.95 -8.85 -3.39
CA TYR A 476 26.69 -10.05 -3.05
C TYR A 476 26.12 -10.68 -1.79
N SER A 477 25.66 -11.92 -1.91
CA SER A 477 25.08 -12.69 -0.82
C SER A 477 25.98 -13.86 -0.41
N VAL A 478 26.09 -14.06 0.90
CA VAL A 478 26.78 -15.20 1.54
C VAL A 478 25.74 -15.89 2.45
N ALA A 479 25.07 -16.88 1.88
CA ALA A 479 24.00 -17.59 2.57
C ALA A 479 24.53 -18.43 3.74
N PRO A 480 23.79 -18.50 4.89
CA PRO A 480 22.48 -17.90 5.07
C PRO A 480 22.49 -16.46 5.64
N ASP A 481 23.64 -15.93 6.03
CA ASP A 481 23.73 -14.86 7.03
C ASP A 481 23.86 -13.45 6.44
N TRP A 482 24.64 -13.25 5.37
CA TRP A 482 25.05 -11.92 4.93
C TRP A 482 24.61 -11.58 3.52
N THR A 483 24.15 -10.33 3.35
CA THR A 483 23.97 -9.71 2.03
C THR A 483 24.53 -8.29 2.06
N PHE A 484 25.32 -7.95 1.03
CA PHE A 484 25.90 -6.64 0.82
C PHE A 484 25.42 -6.11 -0.53
N SER A 485 24.95 -4.88 -0.58
CA SER A 485 24.60 -4.26 -1.86
C SER A 485 25.13 -2.84 -1.97
N ILE A 486 25.46 -2.46 -3.19
CA ILE A 486 25.76 -1.09 -3.60
C ILE A 486 24.91 -0.77 -4.83
N SER A 487 24.29 0.37 -4.82
CA SER A 487 23.55 0.87 -5.98
C SER A 487 23.72 2.38 -6.13
N ASP A 488 23.54 2.86 -7.36
CA ASP A 488 23.47 4.29 -7.64
C ASP A 488 22.36 4.56 -8.66
N MET A 489 21.59 5.60 -8.41
CA MET A 489 20.62 6.15 -9.34
C MET A 489 21.12 7.53 -9.74
N TYR A 490 21.38 7.72 -11.01
CA TYR A 490 21.95 8.96 -11.55
C TYR A 490 21.00 9.62 -12.53
N ASN A 491 20.73 10.91 -12.32
CA ASN A 491 19.98 11.75 -13.24
C ASN A 491 20.87 12.20 -14.39
N LEU A 492 20.84 11.46 -15.51
CA LEU A 492 21.74 11.64 -16.64
C LEU A 492 21.48 12.92 -17.44
N THR A 493 20.21 13.12 -17.83
CA THR A 493 19.76 14.28 -18.59
C THR A 493 18.75 15.03 -17.73
N PRO A 494 19.17 16.08 -17.02
CA PRO A 494 18.30 16.82 -16.12
C PRO A 494 17.06 17.39 -16.84
N GLY A 495 15.90 17.24 -16.21
CA GLY A 495 14.62 17.74 -16.71
C GLY A 495 14.18 19.04 -16.03
N GLU A 496 12.94 19.44 -16.31
CA GLU A 496 12.38 20.72 -15.85
C GLU A 496 12.32 20.87 -14.31
N ASN A 497 12.22 19.78 -13.57
CA ASN A 497 12.19 19.76 -12.10
C ASN A 497 13.54 19.44 -11.45
N SER A 498 14.61 19.25 -12.25
CA SER A 498 15.95 19.00 -11.72
C SER A 498 16.53 20.24 -11.03
N PRO A 499 17.34 20.08 -9.96
CA PRO A 499 17.97 21.18 -9.25
C PRO A 499 18.79 22.09 -10.15
N ILE A 500 18.74 23.40 -9.88
CA ILE A 500 19.46 24.42 -10.61
C ILE A 500 20.67 24.87 -9.79
N ASP A 501 21.85 24.93 -10.40
CA ASP A 501 23.07 25.44 -9.76
C ASP A 501 23.12 26.98 -9.73
N ALA A 502 24.12 27.51 -9.03
CA ALA A 502 24.32 28.96 -8.92
C ALA A 502 24.56 29.64 -10.27
N SER A 503 24.89 28.91 -11.33
CA SER A 503 25.06 29.45 -12.69
C SER A 503 23.77 29.40 -13.52
N GLY A 504 22.65 28.93 -12.94
CA GLY A 504 21.37 28.78 -13.62
C GLY A 504 21.24 27.49 -14.46
N ARG A 505 22.19 26.56 -14.38
CA ARG A 505 22.16 25.30 -15.12
C ARG A 505 21.54 24.18 -14.28
N ARG A 506 20.70 23.36 -14.92
CA ARG A 506 20.15 22.15 -14.29
C ARG A 506 21.25 21.11 -14.08
N ARG A 507 21.21 20.42 -12.94
CA ARG A 507 22.23 19.45 -12.55
C ARG A 507 21.65 18.04 -12.43
N GLY A 508 22.37 17.08 -13.02
CA GLY A 508 22.18 15.68 -12.68
C GLY A 508 22.85 15.35 -11.34
N LEU A 509 22.14 14.64 -10.48
CA LEU A 509 22.62 14.26 -9.16
C LEU A 509 22.68 12.73 -9.03
N HIS A 510 23.64 12.27 -8.20
CA HIS A 510 23.79 10.89 -7.79
C HIS A 510 23.03 10.60 -6.50
N TYR A 511 22.39 9.44 -6.46
CA TYR A 511 21.64 8.94 -5.31
C TYR A 511 22.18 7.56 -4.91
N PRO A 512 23.40 7.50 -4.33
CA PRO A 512 24.03 6.27 -3.93
C PRO A 512 23.31 5.63 -2.74
N ARG A 513 23.35 4.29 -2.71
CA ARG A 513 22.84 3.49 -1.60
C ARG A 513 23.80 2.33 -1.33
N LEU A 514 24.08 2.10 -0.05
CA LEU A 514 24.87 0.97 0.46
C LEU A 514 24.01 0.24 1.48
N ASP A 515 23.88 -1.08 1.36
CA ASP A 515 23.11 -1.89 2.32
C ASP A 515 23.97 -3.05 2.82
N VAL A 516 23.84 -3.35 4.09
CA VAL A 516 24.36 -4.55 4.74
C VAL A 516 23.24 -5.20 5.52
N SER A 517 22.91 -6.44 5.18
CA SER A 517 21.92 -7.25 5.89
C SER A 517 22.60 -8.43 6.57
N TYR A 518 22.25 -8.65 7.83
CA TYR A 518 22.65 -9.83 8.59
C TYR A 518 21.43 -10.58 9.09
N THR A 519 21.36 -11.87 8.78
CA THR A 519 20.25 -12.74 9.20
C THR A 519 20.80 -13.89 10.01
N ARG A 520 20.22 -14.15 11.18
CA ARG A 520 20.57 -15.34 11.98
C ARG A 520 19.32 -15.92 12.62
N GLY A 521 18.93 -17.13 12.18
CA GLY A 521 17.68 -17.75 12.60
C GLY A 521 16.49 -16.89 12.19
N THR A 522 15.70 -16.46 13.16
CA THR A 522 14.50 -15.61 12.99
C THR A 522 14.81 -14.10 13.12
N ASN A 523 16.08 -13.73 13.24
CA ASN A 523 16.50 -12.34 13.45
C ASN A 523 17.17 -11.80 12.20
N ARG A 524 16.78 -10.59 11.79
CA ARG A 524 17.36 -9.84 10.68
C ARG A 524 17.68 -8.42 11.12
N PHE A 525 18.86 -7.97 10.74
CA PHE A 525 19.38 -6.62 10.98
C PHE A 525 19.81 -6.04 9.64
N ASP A 526 19.31 -4.87 9.31
CA ASP A 526 19.68 -4.16 8.08
C ASP A 526 20.27 -2.79 8.45
N LEU A 527 21.41 -2.44 7.89
CA LEU A 527 22.02 -1.12 7.96
C LEU A 527 22.21 -0.59 6.55
N SER A 528 21.71 0.60 6.29
CA SER A 528 21.78 1.25 4.98
C SER A 528 22.27 2.68 5.09
N TYR A 529 23.14 3.11 4.18
CA TYR A 529 23.33 4.50 3.83
C TYR A 529 22.51 4.78 2.58
N VAL A 530 21.67 5.81 2.61
CA VAL A 530 20.70 6.08 1.53
C VAL A 530 20.71 7.56 1.17
N LYS A 531 20.85 7.85 -0.12
CA LYS A 531 20.33 9.08 -0.74
C LYS A 531 19.18 8.73 -1.65
N GLN A 532 18.07 9.46 -1.53
CA GLN A 532 16.84 9.21 -2.28
C GLN A 532 16.23 10.52 -2.73
N VAL A 533 15.87 10.59 -4.01
CA VAL A 533 15.05 11.68 -4.56
C VAL A 533 13.61 11.57 -4.02
N GLU A 534 12.95 12.70 -3.90
CA GLU A 534 11.51 12.73 -3.63
C GLU A 534 10.70 11.99 -4.71
N GLY A 535 9.53 11.51 -4.34
CA GLY A 535 8.64 10.83 -5.28
C GLY A 535 7.46 10.17 -4.60
N VAL A 536 6.50 9.74 -5.41
CA VAL A 536 5.32 9.03 -4.94
C VAL A 536 5.68 7.57 -4.65
N VAL A 537 5.43 7.14 -3.43
CA VAL A 537 5.58 5.74 -2.98
C VAL A 537 4.19 5.14 -2.80
N CYS A 538 3.97 4.00 -3.44
CA CYS A 538 2.68 3.31 -3.42
C CYS A 538 2.80 1.90 -2.85
N THR A 539 1.79 1.50 -2.08
CA THR A 539 1.59 0.12 -1.63
C THR A 539 0.13 -0.24 -1.86
N GLY A 540 -0.12 -1.27 -2.68
CA GLY A 540 -1.48 -1.73 -2.97
C GLY A 540 -2.42 -0.65 -3.52
N GLY A 541 -1.91 0.28 -4.36
CA GLY A 541 -2.72 1.38 -4.93
C GLY A 541 -2.93 2.58 -4.01
N ILE A 542 -2.49 2.52 -2.76
CA ILE A 542 -2.48 3.64 -1.84
C ILE A 542 -1.11 4.29 -1.91
N CYS A 543 -1.09 5.57 -2.23
CA CYS A 543 0.14 6.29 -2.53
C CYS A 543 0.34 7.48 -1.58
N ARG A 544 1.62 7.83 -1.36
CA ARG A 544 2.03 8.98 -0.58
C ARG A 544 3.26 9.63 -1.21
N LEU A 545 3.32 10.95 -1.22
CA LEU A 545 4.53 11.67 -1.57
C LEU A 545 5.54 11.52 -0.41
N GLU A 546 6.70 10.95 -0.72
CA GLU A 546 7.85 10.87 0.19
C GLU A 546 8.84 11.96 -0.17
N PRO A 547 9.30 12.78 0.80
CA PRO A 547 10.33 13.76 0.57
C PRO A 547 11.68 13.09 0.29
N ALA A 548 12.62 13.87 -0.24
CA ALA A 548 13.98 13.42 -0.40
C ALA A 548 14.59 12.95 0.94
N PHE A 549 15.39 11.89 0.88
CA PHE A 549 16.07 11.36 2.06
C PHE A 549 17.58 11.29 1.86
N SER A 550 18.33 11.70 2.89
CA SER A 550 19.77 11.49 2.99
C SER A 550 20.12 11.09 4.42
N GLY A 551 20.84 9.96 4.58
CA GLY A 551 21.25 9.51 5.91
C GLY A 551 21.41 7.99 6.03
N PHE A 552 21.45 7.52 7.29
CA PHE A 552 21.49 6.10 7.61
C PHE A 552 20.12 5.60 8.06
N ARG A 553 19.82 4.37 7.68
CA ARG A 553 18.66 3.61 8.16
C ARG A 553 19.13 2.32 8.82
N PHE A 554 18.57 2.02 9.97
CA PHE A 554 18.78 0.77 10.67
C PHE A 554 17.44 0.11 10.92
N THR A 555 17.31 -1.18 10.55
CA THR A 555 16.09 -1.96 10.74
C THR A 555 16.40 -3.25 11.48
N VAL A 556 15.53 -3.60 12.41
CA VAL A 556 15.57 -4.88 13.14
C VAL A 556 14.24 -5.58 12.98
N ASN A 557 14.28 -6.85 12.59
CA ASN A 557 13.14 -7.75 12.62
C ASN A 557 13.54 -9.01 13.38
N SER A 558 12.80 -9.35 14.43
CA SER A 558 13.08 -10.48 15.31
C SER A 558 11.79 -11.21 15.64
N SER A 559 11.81 -12.56 15.66
CA SER A 559 10.67 -13.39 16.09
C SER A 559 11.14 -14.44 17.09
N PHE A 560 10.32 -14.74 18.09
CA PHE A 560 10.60 -15.68 19.17
C PHE A 560 9.36 -16.46 19.60
#